data_94ac4a91d6706c0367be0edf91a0a7ed
#
_entry.id   94ac4a91d6706c0367be0edf91a0a7ed
#
_cell.length_a   1.000
_cell.length_b   1.000
_cell.length_c   1.000
_cell.angle_alpha   90.00
_cell.angle_beta   90.00
_cell.angle_gamma   90.00
#
_symmetry.space_group_name_H-M   'P 1'
#
loop_
_entity.id
_entity.type
_entity.pdbx_description
1 polymer ?
#
loop_
_entity_poly.entity_id
_entity_poly.type
_entity_poly.pdbx_seq_one_letter_code
_entity_poly.pdbx_strand_id
1 'polypeptide(L)'
;MNARKLLLLVCFLTFWSAGAQDNYDVIIRGGKIIDGTGNPWYIADLGIDDERIIKIGDLSSASADTTIDANGLVVSPGFIDPHTHAIRGIFDVPNAESALLQGITTLTEGNDGTSPFPIDEHYQAIIDRQISPNWSVFIGQGTIRSQVIGSEDRDATPSEMERMKAMVREAMEQGALGISTGLFYVPGSFTPTEEVIELSKVAAKYNGIYISHMREEAAQLLDSVNETIRIGEEANIPVQITHHKVIGVENWGSSVESLRLVDEARARGVDVTIDQYPYTASQTGITALIPQWAQEGGRDQMIARIDSQETRQTIKNEVVERILYDRGGGDPKNVFISRNSWDPSMAGKNLADLSIEAGMKPSPENAAEVVFEIIKGGGATAVYHAIGPDDVDRIMRHPATAIGSDGPLGIFGEGAPHPRQYGTFARVLGHYVRERGVITLEEAVRKMSSQSARRLGIQDRGILSENYFADVAIFDADEIIDKATFEDPHQYAVGMKFVLVNGKVVVENGKHSGRRPGKILYGPGYTGQ
;
A
#
# COMPACT_ATOMS: atom_id res chain seq x y z
N MET A 1 14.73 81.86 -54.39
CA MET A 1 13.79 80.78 -54.15
C MET A 1 14.50 79.70 -53.32
N ASN A 2 14.23 79.71 -52.02
CA ASN A 2 14.96 78.88 -51.05
C ASN A 2 14.14 77.58 -50.71
N ALA A 3 14.73 76.40 -50.99
CA ALA A 3 14.18 75.17 -50.58
C ALA A 3 14.81 74.76 -49.22
N ARG A 4 14.06 74.78 -48.12
CA ARG A 4 14.43 74.25 -46.81
C ARG A 4 14.29 72.76 -46.81
N LYS A 5 15.40 72.02 -46.62
CA LYS A 5 15.41 70.59 -46.33
C LYS A 5 15.07 70.38 -44.87
N LEU A 6 13.95 69.66 -44.60
CA LEU A 6 13.54 69.20 -43.28
C LEU A 6 14.19 67.87 -43.02
N LEU A 7 15.09 67.80 -42.05
CA LEU A 7 15.73 66.58 -41.62
C LEU A 7 14.87 65.90 -40.52
N LEU A 8 14.18 64.82 -40.83
CA LEU A 8 13.45 64.00 -39.84
C LEU A 8 14.45 63.07 -39.12
N LEU A 9 14.68 63.36 -37.85
CA LEU A 9 15.46 62.46 -36.95
C LEU A 9 14.50 61.39 -36.41
N VAL A 10 14.62 60.16 -36.91
CA VAL A 10 13.87 59.00 -36.39
C VAL A 10 14.70 58.43 -35.25
N CYS A 11 14.29 58.71 -33.98
CA CYS A 11 14.80 58.03 -32.80
C CYS A 11 14.22 56.63 -32.74
N PHE A 12 15.01 55.59 -33.00
CA PHE A 12 14.70 54.22 -32.66
C PHE A 12 14.82 54.04 -31.13
N LEU A 13 13.72 54.10 -30.43
CA LEU A 13 13.63 53.60 -29.05
C LEU A 13 13.59 52.05 -29.10
N THR A 14 14.74 51.43 -28.88
CA THR A 14 14.80 50.01 -28.56
C THR A 14 14.24 49.82 -27.14
N PHE A 15 12.97 49.43 -27.04
CA PHE A 15 12.46 48.85 -25.79
C PHE A 15 13.18 47.54 -25.54
N TRP A 16 14.18 47.54 -24.69
CA TRP A 16 14.62 46.33 -23.99
C TRP A 16 13.48 46.00 -23.03
N SER A 17 12.62 45.04 -23.40
CA SER A 17 11.81 44.37 -22.42
C SER A 17 12.81 43.58 -21.56
N ALA A 18 13.14 44.10 -20.38
CA ALA A 18 13.65 43.25 -19.33
C ALA A 18 12.54 42.19 -19.10
N GLY A 19 12.70 40.99 -19.65
CA GLY A 19 11.81 39.87 -19.35
C GLY A 19 11.80 39.73 -17.83
N ALA A 20 10.63 39.74 -17.22
CA ALA A 20 10.52 39.40 -15.81
C ALA A 20 11.20 38.04 -15.67
N GLN A 21 12.20 37.97 -14.83
CA GLN A 21 12.87 36.72 -14.51
C GLN A 21 11.83 35.86 -13.79
N ASP A 22 11.52 34.68 -14.34
CA ASP A 22 10.59 33.76 -13.70
C ASP A 22 11.13 33.41 -12.30
N ASN A 23 10.32 33.62 -11.27
CA ASN A 23 10.64 33.27 -9.90
C ASN A 23 9.72 32.15 -9.42
N TYR A 24 10.28 31.13 -8.80
CA TYR A 24 9.59 29.95 -8.31
C TYR A 24 9.76 29.83 -6.78
N ASP A 25 8.85 29.13 -6.13
CA ASP A 25 9.05 28.73 -4.72
C ASP A 25 10.26 27.76 -4.61
N VAL A 26 10.29 26.77 -5.52
CA VAL A 26 11.37 25.75 -5.54
C VAL A 26 11.81 25.50 -6.98
N ILE A 27 13.12 25.47 -7.19
CA ILE A 27 13.72 24.90 -8.42
C ILE A 27 14.56 23.68 -8.06
N ILE A 28 14.31 22.56 -8.73
CA ILE A 28 15.15 21.34 -8.69
C ILE A 28 16.00 21.37 -9.96
N ARG A 29 17.36 21.42 -9.81
CA ARG A 29 18.27 21.62 -10.92
C ARG A 29 19.02 20.37 -11.34
N GLY A 30 19.14 20.17 -12.66
CA GLY A 30 20.04 19.20 -13.28
C GLY A 30 19.72 17.74 -12.98
N GLY A 31 18.48 17.44 -12.59
CA GLY A 31 18.06 16.10 -12.22
C GLY A 31 17.92 15.14 -13.39
N LYS A 32 18.20 13.86 -13.15
CA LYS A 32 17.84 12.76 -14.04
C LYS A 32 16.35 12.47 -13.86
N ILE A 33 15.53 13.05 -14.74
CA ILE A 33 14.06 12.94 -14.68
C ILE A 33 13.62 11.56 -15.12
N ILE A 34 12.94 10.83 -14.23
CA ILE A 34 12.16 9.62 -14.52
C ILE A 34 10.70 9.96 -14.23
N ASP A 35 9.97 10.35 -15.25
CA ASP A 35 8.70 11.05 -15.13
C ASP A 35 7.51 10.22 -14.64
N GLY A 36 7.69 8.91 -14.44
CA GLY A 36 6.64 7.99 -14.00
C GLY A 36 5.85 7.35 -15.14
N THR A 37 6.13 7.67 -16.41
CA THR A 37 5.45 7.07 -17.56
C THR A 37 6.00 5.70 -17.96
N GLY A 38 7.22 5.35 -17.50
CA GLY A 38 7.98 4.20 -17.95
C GLY A 38 8.87 4.50 -19.18
N ASN A 39 8.85 5.74 -19.68
CA ASN A 39 9.73 6.19 -20.75
C ASN A 39 11.20 6.35 -20.26
N PRO A 40 12.18 6.35 -21.17
CA PRO A 40 13.57 6.64 -20.83
C PRO A 40 13.74 8.01 -20.15
N TRP A 41 14.68 8.09 -19.23
CA TRP A 41 15.02 9.32 -18.50
C TRP A 41 15.66 10.40 -19.40
N TYR A 42 15.60 11.64 -18.92
CA TYR A 42 16.26 12.80 -19.52
C TYR A 42 16.76 13.76 -18.43
N ILE A 43 17.62 14.72 -18.79
CA ILE A 43 18.09 15.76 -17.85
C ILE A 43 17.24 17.02 -18.02
N ALA A 44 16.71 17.55 -16.93
CA ALA A 44 16.00 18.83 -16.91
C ALA A 44 15.98 19.42 -15.48
N ASP A 45 15.56 20.69 -15.41
CA ASP A 45 15.17 21.36 -14.18
C ASP A 45 13.65 21.28 -14.01
N LEU A 46 13.16 21.31 -12.76
CA LEU A 46 11.75 21.49 -12.41
C LEU A 46 11.56 22.79 -11.64
N GLY A 47 10.65 23.65 -12.12
CA GLY A 47 10.15 24.82 -11.41
C GLY A 47 8.81 24.52 -10.75
N ILE A 48 8.72 24.80 -9.44
CA ILE A 48 7.54 24.55 -8.62
C ILE A 48 7.09 25.88 -8.01
N ASP A 49 5.79 26.17 -8.10
CA ASP A 49 5.16 27.31 -7.47
C ASP A 49 3.93 26.81 -6.70
N ASP A 50 3.78 27.25 -5.46
CA ASP A 50 2.81 26.72 -4.50
C ASP A 50 2.89 25.17 -4.39
N GLU A 51 1.92 24.50 -4.98
CA GLU A 51 1.77 23.05 -4.88
C GLU A 51 1.99 22.31 -6.21
N ARG A 52 2.31 23.07 -7.29
CA ARG A 52 2.31 22.51 -8.65
C ARG A 52 3.64 22.67 -9.34
N ILE A 53 3.94 21.71 -10.20
CA ILE A 53 5.02 21.78 -11.17
C ILE A 53 4.57 22.75 -12.26
N ILE A 54 5.25 23.89 -12.40
CA ILE A 54 4.90 24.92 -13.37
C ILE A 54 5.67 24.74 -14.66
N LYS A 55 6.94 24.30 -14.54
CA LYS A 55 7.82 24.15 -15.71
C LYS A 55 8.77 22.98 -15.56
N ILE A 56 8.99 22.25 -16.67
CA ILE A 56 10.04 21.25 -16.81
C ILE A 56 10.89 21.63 -18.02
N GLY A 57 12.18 21.83 -17.84
CA GLY A 57 13.10 22.22 -18.94
C GLY A 57 14.34 22.94 -18.45
N ASP A 58 14.88 23.84 -19.27
CA ASP A 58 16.01 24.68 -18.89
C ASP A 58 15.51 25.91 -18.09
N LEU A 59 15.84 25.96 -16.82
CA LEU A 59 15.55 27.07 -15.92
C LEU A 59 16.81 27.82 -15.46
N SER A 60 17.92 27.68 -16.18
CA SER A 60 19.23 28.26 -15.80
C SER A 60 19.18 29.77 -15.54
N SER A 61 18.27 30.50 -16.20
CA SER A 61 18.05 31.95 -16.01
C SER A 61 16.99 32.30 -14.96
N ALA A 62 16.24 31.32 -14.43
CA ALA A 62 15.20 31.51 -13.43
C ALA A 62 15.79 31.62 -12.02
N SER A 63 15.04 32.26 -11.11
CA SER A 63 15.32 32.34 -9.67
C SER A 63 14.29 31.55 -8.87
N ALA A 64 14.61 31.19 -7.63
CA ALA A 64 13.70 30.55 -6.69
C ALA A 64 14.05 30.92 -5.25
N ASP A 65 13.05 30.80 -4.36
CA ASP A 65 13.27 30.95 -2.92
C ASP A 65 14.12 29.79 -2.37
N THR A 66 13.92 28.58 -2.91
CA THR A 66 14.71 27.38 -2.60
C THR A 66 15.23 26.74 -3.87
N THR A 67 16.52 26.43 -3.91
CA THR A 67 17.12 25.67 -5.01
C THR A 67 17.68 24.36 -4.48
N ILE A 68 17.26 23.23 -5.10
CA ILE A 68 17.75 21.88 -4.82
C ILE A 68 18.68 21.48 -5.97
N ASP A 69 19.95 21.19 -5.66
CA ASP A 69 20.89 20.61 -6.62
C ASP A 69 20.64 19.11 -6.73
N ALA A 70 20.14 18.67 -7.88
CA ALA A 70 19.87 17.27 -8.19
C ALA A 70 20.83 16.67 -9.20
N ASN A 71 21.98 17.32 -9.44
CA ASN A 71 23.00 16.77 -10.34
C ASN A 71 23.45 15.38 -9.88
N GLY A 72 23.35 14.38 -10.77
CA GLY A 72 23.67 12.98 -10.47
C GLY A 72 22.56 12.22 -9.75
N LEU A 73 21.49 12.88 -9.32
CA LEU A 73 20.35 12.26 -8.63
C LEU A 73 19.21 11.98 -9.60
N VAL A 74 18.39 10.98 -9.25
CA VAL A 74 17.10 10.72 -9.89
C VAL A 74 16.04 11.63 -9.28
N VAL A 75 15.25 12.27 -10.15
CA VAL A 75 14.06 13.02 -9.80
C VAL A 75 12.86 12.27 -10.37
N SER A 76 11.98 11.81 -9.51
CA SER A 76 10.78 11.04 -9.88
C SER A 76 9.53 11.63 -9.23
N PRO A 77 8.32 11.25 -9.69
CA PRO A 77 7.11 11.50 -8.89
C PRO A 77 7.26 10.88 -7.51
N GLY A 78 6.68 11.50 -6.50
CA GLY A 78 6.48 10.88 -5.21
C GLY A 78 5.71 9.58 -5.35
N PHE A 79 6.11 8.55 -4.62
CA PHE A 79 5.50 7.24 -4.74
C PHE A 79 4.12 7.21 -4.05
N ILE A 80 3.23 6.41 -4.63
CA ILE A 80 1.86 6.21 -4.16
C ILE A 80 1.74 4.76 -3.71
N ASP A 81 1.55 4.57 -2.42
CA ASP A 81 1.35 3.24 -1.84
C ASP A 81 -0.15 2.87 -1.88
N PRO A 82 -0.56 1.96 -2.77
CA PRO A 82 -1.95 1.61 -2.95
C PRO A 82 -2.48 0.68 -1.86
N HIS A 83 -1.59 0.17 -1.00
CA HIS A 83 -1.93 -0.82 0.00
C HIS A 83 -1.11 -0.64 1.28
N THR A 84 -1.70 -0.01 2.30
CA THR A 84 -1.06 0.18 3.60
C THR A 84 -1.97 -0.21 4.76
N HIS A 85 -1.37 -0.33 5.95
CA HIS A 85 -2.04 -0.41 7.24
C HIS A 85 -1.59 0.74 8.16
N ALA A 86 -1.30 1.90 7.57
CA ALA A 86 -0.74 3.07 8.22
C ALA A 86 -1.67 3.69 9.27
N ILE A 87 -2.98 3.43 9.18
CA ILE A 87 -3.96 3.85 10.20
C ILE A 87 -3.59 3.38 11.61
N ARG A 88 -2.88 2.25 11.71
CA ARG A 88 -2.45 1.68 13.01
C ARG A 88 -1.39 2.52 13.72
N GLY A 89 -0.85 3.56 13.08
CA GLY A 89 0.18 4.39 13.67
C GLY A 89 0.17 5.86 13.26
N ILE A 90 -0.61 6.27 12.26
CA ILE A 90 -0.54 7.65 11.72
C ILE A 90 -0.83 8.72 12.78
N PHE A 91 -1.67 8.43 13.76
CA PHE A 91 -1.97 9.36 14.84
C PHE A 91 -0.82 9.48 15.86
N ASP A 92 0.00 8.44 16.01
CA ASP A 92 1.17 8.42 16.89
C ASP A 92 2.41 8.99 16.17
N VAL A 93 2.60 8.64 14.89
CA VAL A 93 3.75 9.05 14.07
C VAL A 93 3.32 9.82 12.81
N PRO A 94 2.70 11.03 12.94
CA PRO A 94 2.10 11.77 11.82
C PRO A 94 3.12 12.28 10.79
N ASN A 95 4.40 12.25 11.11
CA ASN A 95 5.46 12.49 10.13
C ASN A 95 5.60 11.37 9.11
N ALA A 96 5.18 10.14 9.46
CA ALA A 96 5.29 8.95 8.61
C ALA A 96 6.72 8.77 8.03
N GLU A 97 7.76 8.94 8.85
CA GLU A 97 9.16 8.94 8.42
C GLU A 97 9.54 7.65 7.71
N SER A 98 9.03 6.49 8.18
CA SER A 98 9.28 5.20 7.54
C SER A 98 8.76 5.11 6.10
N ALA A 99 7.70 5.84 5.75
CA ALA A 99 7.17 5.95 4.40
C ALA A 99 7.93 7.00 3.58
N LEU A 100 8.08 8.21 4.10
CA LEU A 100 8.73 9.32 3.38
C LEU A 100 10.19 9.02 3.03
N LEU A 101 10.94 8.34 3.91
CA LEU A 101 12.32 7.96 3.64
C LEU A 101 12.47 6.87 2.57
N GLN A 102 11.37 6.30 2.11
CA GLN A 102 11.28 5.45 0.92
C GLN A 102 10.77 6.20 -0.32
N GLY A 103 10.44 7.49 -0.20
CA GLY A 103 9.87 8.32 -1.27
C GLY A 103 8.35 8.27 -1.39
N ILE A 104 7.65 7.61 -0.45
CA ILE A 104 6.19 7.50 -0.47
C ILE A 104 5.58 8.82 -0.02
N THR A 105 4.78 9.45 -0.87
CA THR A 105 4.10 10.73 -0.63
C THR A 105 2.59 10.60 -0.43
N THR A 106 2.03 9.42 -0.76
CA THR A 106 0.60 9.12 -0.63
C THR A 106 0.41 7.73 -0.04
N LEU A 107 -0.45 7.63 0.97
CA LEU A 107 -0.83 6.39 1.65
C LEU A 107 -2.32 6.11 1.42
N THR A 108 -2.65 4.87 1.11
CA THR A 108 -4.03 4.42 0.89
C THR A 108 -4.42 3.38 1.93
N GLU A 109 -5.49 3.63 2.64
CA GLU A 109 -5.99 2.84 3.77
C GLU A 109 -7.32 2.16 3.50
N GLY A 110 -7.79 1.39 4.50
CA GLY A 110 -9.06 0.67 4.39
C GLY A 110 -8.95 -0.60 3.57
N ASN A 111 -7.75 -1.14 3.46
CA ASN A 111 -7.47 -2.41 2.77
C ASN A 111 -7.98 -3.62 3.57
N ASP A 112 -8.00 -4.79 2.94
CA ASP A 112 -8.29 -6.09 3.55
C ASP A 112 -9.63 -6.15 4.30
N GLY A 113 -10.62 -5.39 3.80
CA GLY A 113 -11.98 -5.37 4.32
C GLY A 113 -12.15 -4.63 5.65
N THR A 114 -11.12 -3.97 6.16
CA THR A 114 -11.19 -3.22 7.42
C THR A 114 -10.90 -1.75 7.20
N SER A 115 -11.83 -0.88 7.59
CA SER A 115 -11.68 0.57 7.47
C SER A 115 -12.33 1.31 8.63
N PRO A 116 -12.01 2.60 8.85
CA PRO A 116 -12.89 3.47 9.63
C PRO A 116 -14.26 3.61 8.95
N PHE A 117 -15.28 3.88 9.73
CA PHE A 117 -16.62 4.27 9.30
C PHE A 117 -17.33 5.02 10.43
N PRO A 118 -17.89 6.22 10.21
CA PRO A 118 -17.96 6.98 8.95
C PRO A 118 -16.60 7.46 8.43
N ILE A 119 -16.48 7.62 7.09
CA ILE A 119 -15.22 8.02 6.43
C ILE A 119 -14.89 9.50 6.67
N ASP A 120 -15.90 10.37 6.65
CA ASP A 120 -15.76 11.83 6.85
C ASP A 120 -15.22 12.17 8.25
N GLU A 121 -15.68 11.49 9.30
CA GLU A 121 -15.16 11.66 10.66
C GLU A 121 -13.67 11.30 10.72
N HIS A 122 -13.27 10.23 10.05
CA HIS A 122 -11.88 9.83 9.96
C HIS A 122 -11.05 10.86 9.18
N TYR A 123 -11.54 11.33 8.05
CA TYR A 123 -10.87 12.37 7.27
C TYR A 123 -10.69 13.66 8.07
N GLN A 124 -11.73 14.06 8.84
CA GLN A 124 -11.60 15.22 9.72
C GLN A 124 -10.53 15.01 10.79
N ALA A 125 -10.44 13.82 11.40
CA ALA A 125 -9.41 13.50 12.38
C ALA A 125 -7.99 13.55 11.76
N ILE A 126 -7.80 13.11 10.51
CA ILE A 126 -6.53 13.23 9.77
C ILE A 126 -6.19 14.71 9.50
N ILE A 127 -7.17 15.52 9.07
CA ILE A 127 -6.99 16.96 8.85
C ILE A 127 -6.56 17.65 10.14
N ASP A 128 -7.25 17.38 11.24
CA ASP A 128 -6.95 17.98 12.55
C ASP A 128 -5.56 17.55 13.07
N ARG A 129 -5.18 16.30 12.81
CA ARG A 129 -3.86 15.76 13.19
C ARG A 129 -2.73 16.39 12.42
N GLN A 130 -2.97 16.81 11.19
CA GLN A 130 -1.96 17.24 10.21
C GLN A 130 -0.87 16.18 10.03
N ILE A 131 -0.85 15.54 8.89
CA ILE A 131 0.11 14.49 8.54
C ILE A 131 1.02 14.94 7.39
N SER A 132 2.16 14.29 7.23
CA SER A 132 3.09 14.66 6.15
C SER A 132 2.71 14.08 4.78
N PRO A 133 2.31 12.80 4.63
CA PRO A 133 1.88 12.25 3.34
C PRO A 133 0.43 12.63 3.01
N ASN A 134 0.05 12.51 1.76
CA ASN A 134 -1.35 12.52 1.34
C ASN A 134 -2.04 11.23 1.81
N TRP A 135 -3.37 11.27 1.94
CA TRP A 135 -4.18 10.20 2.53
C TRP A 135 -5.46 9.93 1.75
N SER A 136 -5.78 8.65 1.56
CA SER A 136 -7.04 8.20 0.96
C SER A 136 -7.50 6.89 1.61
N VAL A 137 -8.80 6.55 1.49
CA VAL A 137 -9.39 5.40 2.20
C VAL A 137 -10.36 4.63 1.30
N PHE A 138 -10.37 3.30 1.44
CA PHE A 138 -11.43 2.40 0.96
C PHE A 138 -12.45 2.14 2.07
N ILE A 139 -13.70 1.85 1.71
CA ILE A 139 -14.65 1.27 2.66
C ILE A 139 -14.46 -0.24 2.77
N GLY A 140 -14.24 -0.75 3.98
CA GLY A 140 -14.05 -2.17 4.25
C GLY A 140 -15.38 -2.93 4.35
N GLN A 141 -15.57 -3.96 3.52
CA GLN A 141 -16.76 -4.84 3.58
C GLN A 141 -16.85 -5.55 4.94
N GLY A 142 -15.72 -6.02 5.48
CA GLY A 142 -15.69 -6.64 6.80
C GLY A 142 -16.11 -5.69 7.92
N THR A 143 -15.77 -4.40 7.85
CA THR A 143 -16.27 -3.37 8.77
C THR A 143 -17.78 -3.24 8.68
N ILE A 144 -18.32 -3.13 7.46
CA ILE A 144 -19.76 -3.03 7.22
C ILE A 144 -20.49 -4.27 7.74
N ARG A 145 -19.99 -5.47 7.39
CA ARG A 145 -20.61 -6.74 7.81
C ARG A 145 -20.58 -6.90 9.33
N SER A 146 -19.46 -6.56 9.97
CA SER A 146 -19.35 -6.60 11.44
C SER A 146 -20.38 -5.72 12.15
N GLN A 147 -20.69 -4.54 11.60
CA GLN A 147 -21.67 -3.62 12.19
C GLN A 147 -23.12 -4.07 11.95
N VAL A 148 -23.40 -4.85 10.91
CA VAL A 148 -24.76 -5.23 10.52
C VAL A 148 -25.13 -6.63 10.97
N ILE A 149 -24.21 -7.59 10.86
CA ILE A 149 -24.41 -9.02 11.12
C ILE A 149 -23.56 -9.49 12.31
N GLY A 150 -22.36 -8.94 12.48
CA GLY A 150 -21.38 -9.45 13.44
C GLY A 150 -20.45 -10.48 12.81
N SER A 151 -20.04 -11.46 13.62
CA SER A 151 -19.12 -12.55 13.22
C SER A 151 -19.83 -13.89 13.03
N GLU A 152 -21.11 -13.86 12.67
CA GLU A 152 -21.91 -15.06 12.45
C GLU A 152 -21.67 -15.63 11.04
N ASP A 153 -21.56 -16.97 10.94
CA ASP A 153 -21.46 -17.68 9.66
C ASP A 153 -22.87 -17.95 9.09
N ARG A 154 -23.43 -16.94 8.46
CA ARG A 154 -24.73 -16.99 7.79
C ARG A 154 -24.86 -15.94 6.70
N ASP A 155 -25.80 -16.17 5.80
CA ASP A 155 -26.15 -15.18 4.80
C ASP A 155 -26.81 -13.93 5.41
N ALA A 156 -26.65 -12.78 4.75
CA ALA A 156 -27.37 -11.56 5.08
C ALA A 156 -28.85 -11.70 4.74
N THR A 157 -29.72 -11.25 5.63
CA THR A 157 -31.14 -11.06 5.31
C THR A 157 -31.30 -9.91 4.28
N PRO A 158 -32.42 -9.85 3.53
CA PRO A 158 -32.66 -8.74 2.61
C PRO A 158 -32.57 -7.35 3.26
N SER A 159 -33.01 -7.20 4.52
CA SER A 159 -32.92 -5.93 5.23
C SER A 159 -31.49 -5.58 5.66
N GLU A 160 -30.68 -6.56 6.03
CA GLU A 160 -29.27 -6.38 6.33
C GLU A 160 -28.48 -6.01 5.08
N MET A 161 -28.76 -6.67 3.94
CA MET A 161 -28.15 -6.32 2.65
C MET A 161 -28.43 -4.86 2.26
N GLU A 162 -29.67 -4.38 2.40
CA GLU A 162 -29.98 -2.98 2.10
C GLU A 162 -29.29 -2.00 3.05
N ARG A 163 -29.12 -2.35 4.33
CA ARG A 163 -28.33 -1.55 5.28
C ARG A 163 -26.85 -1.49 4.86
N MET A 164 -26.24 -2.63 4.51
CA MET A 164 -24.85 -2.67 4.04
C MET A 164 -24.68 -1.86 2.75
N LYS A 165 -25.61 -1.97 1.79
CA LYS A 165 -25.61 -1.14 0.56
C LYS A 165 -25.71 0.36 0.86
N ALA A 166 -26.49 0.75 1.88
CA ALA A 166 -26.59 2.14 2.31
C ALA A 166 -25.28 2.66 2.89
N MET A 167 -24.57 1.84 3.68
CA MET A 167 -23.27 2.20 4.24
C MET A 167 -22.19 2.33 3.15
N VAL A 168 -22.19 1.45 2.13
CA VAL A 168 -21.29 1.61 0.96
C VAL A 168 -21.58 2.92 0.24
N ARG A 169 -22.85 3.25 0.01
CA ARG A 169 -23.25 4.51 -0.64
C ARG A 169 -22.75 5.72 0.16
N GLU A 170 -23.02 5.75 1.45
CA GLU A 170 -22.58 6.81 2.36
C GLU A 170 -21.05 7.00 2.31
N ALA A 171 -20.29 5.91 2.42
CA ALA A 171 -18.84 5.96 2.35
C ALA A 171 -18.33 6.50 1.00
N MET A 172 -18.94 6.12 -0.12
CA MET A 172 -18.59 6.65 -1.44
C MET A 172 -18.87 8.14 -1.55
N GLU A 173 -20.01 8.61 -1.03
CA GLU A 173 -20.39 10.04 -1.00
C GLU A 173 -19.48 10.85 -0.06
N GLN A 174 -18.92 10.23 0.99
CA GLN A 174 -17.91 10.81 1.89
C GLN A 174 -16.49 10.76 1.30
N GLY A 175 -16.28 10.16 0.14
CA GLY A 175 -15.01 10.20 -0.60
C GLY A 175 -14.15 8.94 -0.46
N ALA A 176 -14.72 7.79 -0.17
CA ALA A 176 -14.00 6.51 -0.31
C ALA A 176 -13.61 6.26 -1.77
N LEU A 177 -12.43 5.64 -2.01
CA LEU A 177 -11.95 5.27 -3.34
C LEU A 177 -12.76 4.13 -3.98
N GLY A 178 -13.37 3.31 -3.16
CA GLY A 178 -14.08 2.10 -3.55
C GLY A 178 -14.31 1.20 -2.36
N ILE A 179 -14.50 -0.09 -2.60
CA ILE A 179 -14.74 -1.10 -1.57
C ILE A 179 -13.60 -2.11 -1.50
N SER A 180 -13.18 -2.48 -0.30
CA SER A 180 -12.19 -3.52 -0.03
C SER A 180 -12.80 -4.74 0.63
N THR A 181 -12.22 -5.92 0.40
CA THR A 181 -12.53 -7.14 1.13
C THR A 181 -11.28 -7.81 1.69
N GLY A 182 -11.45 -8.55 2.79
CA GLY A 182 -10.49 -9.51 3.31
C GLY A 182 -11.19 -10.84 3.51
N LEU A 183 -11.42 -11.55 2.40
CA LEU A 183 -12.25 -12.77 2.39
C LEU A 183 -11.60 -13.97 3.10
N PHE A 184 -10.34 -13.85 3.48
CA PHE A 184 -9.66 -14.79 4.35
C PHE A 184 -10.05 -14.60 5.84
N TYR A 185 -10.32 -13.37 6.26
CA TYR A 185 -10.55 -13.00 7.66
C TYR A 185 -12.03 -13.04 8.03
N VAL A 186 -12.35 -13.43 9.28
CA VAL A 186 -13.71 -13.29 9.82
C VAL A 186 -14.02 -11.80 10.06
N PRO A 187 -15.19 -11.28 9.65
CA PRO A 187 -16.34 -11.99 9.06
C PRO A 187 -16.34 -12.11 7.54
N GLY A 188 -15.32 -11.60 6.84
CA GLY A 188 -15.24 -11.66 5.37
C GLY A 188 -15.25 -13.10 4.83
N SER A 189 -14.66 -14.06 5.56
CA SER A 189 -14.64 -15.47 5.18
C SER A 189 -16.02 -16.13 5.13
N PHE A 190 -16.99 -15.61 5.84
CA PHE A 190 -18.40 -16.07 5.87
C PHE A 190 -19.26 -15.35 4.83
N THR A 191 -18.65 -14.52 3.99
CA THR A 191 -19.35 -13.74 2.97
C THR A 191 -19.48 -14.53 1.67
N PRO A 192 -20.71 -14.80 1.17
CA PRO A 192 -20.89 -15.32 -0.17
C PRO A 192 -20.39 -14.34 -1.25
N THR A 193 -19.90 -14.86 -2.37
CA THR A 193 -19.44 -14.03 -3.50
C THR A 193 -20.55 -13.10 -4.00
N GLU A 194 -21.78 -13.56 -4.00
CA GLU A 194 -22.99 -12.80 -4.39
C GLU A 194 -23.19 -11.53 -3.54
N GLU A 195 -22.93 -11.60 -2.23
CA GLU A 195 -23.00 -10.43 -1.34
C GLU A 195 -21.94 -9.39 -1.74
N VAL A 196 -20.71 -9.83 -2.00
CA VAL A 196 -19.62 -8.93 -2.45
C VAL A 196 -19.97 -8.28 -3.79
N ILE A 197 -20.52 -9.05 -4.74
CA ILE A 197 -20.97 -8.52 -6.03
C ILE A 197 -22.03 -7.43 -5.84
N GLU A 198 -23.03 -7.65 -5.01
CA GLU A 198 -24.10 -6.68 -4.77
C GLU A 198 -23.60 -5.39 -4.10
N LEU A 199 -22.66 -5.49 -3.17
CA LEU A 199 -22.02 -4.31 -2.56
C LEU A 199 -21.11 -3.58 -3.55
N SER A 200 -20.34 -4.33 -4.36
CA SER A 200 -19.48 -3.78 -5.41
C SER A 200 -20.27 -3.05 -6.49
N LYS A 201 -21.47 -3.50 -6.85
CA LYS A 201 -22.39 -2.78 -7.76
C LYS A 201 -22.78 -1.39 -7.22
N VAL A 202 -22.81 -1.20 -5.90
CA VAL A 202 -23.04 0.13 -5.32
C VAL A 202 -21.84 1.03 -5.54
N ALA A 203 -20.62 0.56 -5.21
CA ALA A 203 -19.39 1.32 -5.42
C ALA A 203 -19.16 1.65 -6.91
N ALA A 204 -19.48 0.73 -7.82
CA ALA A 204 -19.38 0.92 -9.27
C ALA A 204 -20.19 2.13 -9.78
N LYS A 205 -21.37 2.42 -9.19
CA LYS A 205 -22.20 3.58 -9.56
C LYS A 205 -21.52 4.92 -9.29
N TYR A 206 -20.53 4.93 -8.41
CA TYR A 206 -19.72 6.10 -8.07
C TYR A 206 -18.34 6.09 -8.75
N ASN A 207 -18.12 5.22 -9.74
CA ASN A 207 -16.83 4.98 -10.39
C ASN A 207 -15.74 4.52 -9.40
N GLY A 208 -16.13 3.87 -8.31
CA GLY A 208 -15.21 3.26 -7.36
C GLY A 208 -14.56 2.00 -7.94
N ILE A 209 -13.58 1.47 -7.20
CA ILE A 209 -12.91 0.21 -7.53
C ILE A 209 -13.13 -0.82 -6.43
N TYR A 210 -12.96 -2.10 -6.76
CA TYR A 210 -12.94 -3.21 -5.81
C TYR A 210 -11.52 -3.72 -5.62
N ILE A 211 -11.08 -3.87 -4.37
CA ILE A 211 -9.79 -4.46 -4.02
C ILE A 211 -9.97 -5.62 -3.06
N SER A 212 -9.14 -6.67 -3.18
CA SER A 212 -9.33 -7.89 -2.41
C SER A 212 -8.04 -8.49 -1.87
N HIS A 213 -7.96 -8.60 -0.53
CA HIS A 213 -7.28 -9.74 0.08
C HIS A 213 -8.14 -10.96 -0.21
N MET A 214 -7.68 -11.82 -1.08
CA MET A 214 -8.44 -12.95 -1.59
C MET A 214 -8.82 -13.94 -0.48
N ARG A 215 -9.78 -14.80 -0.77
CA ARG A 215 -10.27 -15.81 0.16
C ARG A 215 -9.20 -16.80 0.58
N GLU A 216 -8.30 -17.14 -0.36
CA GLU A 216 -7.23 -18.09 -0.14
C GLU A 216 -6.03 -17.74 -1.05
N GLU A 217 -4.82 -17.94 -0.54
CA GLU A 217 -3.57 -17.58 -1.22
C GLU A 217 -2.58 -18.75 -1.30
N ALA A 218 -3.01 -19.96 -0.88
CA ALA A 218 -2.24 -21.21 -0.89
C ALA A 218 -2.85 -22.21 -1.90
N ALA A 219 -3.39 -23.31 -1.44
CA ALA A 219 -3.87 -24.40 -2.30
C ALA A 219 -5.05 -24.03 -3.21
N GLN A 220 -5.89 -23.06 -2.81
CA GLN A 220 -7.06 -22.59 -3.59
C GLN A 220 -6.82 -21.19 -4.20
N LEU A 221 -5.57 -20.83 -4.41
CA LEU A 221 -5.19 -19.54 -5.00
C LEU A 221 -5.93 -19.24 -6.31
N LEU A 222 -6.00 -20.21 -7.22
CA LEU A 222 -6.59 -20.03 -8.55
C LEU A 222 -8.10 -19.80 -8.47
N ASP A 223 -8.80 -20.48 -7.56
CA ASP A 223 -10.22 -20.27 -7.33
C ASP A 223 -10.48 -18.86 -6.79
N SER A 224 -9.62 -18.37 -5.89
CA SER A 224 -9.71 -17.02 -5.33
C SER A 224 -9.42 -15.93 -6.35
N VAL A 225 -8.48 -16.16 -7.28
CA VAL A 225 -8.24 -15.27 -8.43
C VAL A 225 -9.47 -15.22 -9.32
N ASN A 226 -10.08 -16.36 -9.65
CA ASN A 226 -11.31 -16.44 -10.43
C ASN A 226 -12.50 -15.77 -9.72
N GLU A 227 -12.62 -15.92 -8.38
CA GLU A 227 -13.64 -15.23 -7.58
C GLU A 227 -13.51 -13.70 -7.73
N THR A 228 -12.29 -13.17 -7.59
CA THR A 228 -12.02 -11.73 -7.72
C THR A 228 -12.35 -11.22 -9.13
N ILE A 229 -11.97 -11.97 -10.16
CA ILE A 229 -12.29 -11.65 -11.57
C ILE A 229 -13.81 -11.66 -11.80
N ARG A 230 -14.52 -12.69 -11.30
CA ARG A 230 -15.97 -12.82 -11.38
C ARG A 230 -16.69 -11.62 -10.74
N ILE A 231 -16.23 -11.16 -9.57
CA ILE A 231 -16.78 -9.97 -8.91
C ILE A 231 -16.63 -8.75 -9.83
N GLY A 232 -15.47 -8.57 -10.45
CA GLY A 232 -15.26 -7.49 -11.42
C GLY A 232 -16.19 -7.54 -12.63
N GLU A 233 -16.36 -8.73 -13.21
CA GLU A 233 -17.24 -8.96 -14.37
C GLU A 233 -18.71 -8.70 -14.02
N GLU A 234 -19.23 -9.30 -12.93
CA GLU A 234 -20.66 -9.23 -12.60
C GLU A 234 -21.07 -7.89 -11.97
N ALA A 235 -20.16 -7.22 -11.26
CA ALA A 235 -20.40 -5.88 -10.71
C ALA A 235 -20.06 -4.75 -11.70
N ASN A 236 -19.43 -5.07 -12.82
CA ASN A 236 -18.90 -4.10 -13.80
C ASN A 236 -18.05 -3.03 -13.12
N ILE A 237 -17.06 -3.47 -12.34
CA ILE A 237 -16.18 -2.63 -11.53
C ILE A 237 -14.71 -3.00 -11.79
N PRO A 238 -13.77 -2.03 -11.89
CA PRO A 238 -12.36 -2.33 -11.92
C PRO A 238 -11.93 -3.07 -10.65
N VAL A 239 -11.08 -4.08 -10.78
CA VAL A 239 -10.63 -4.90 -9.63
C VAL A 239 -9.12 -4.87 -9.46
N GLN A 240 -8.67 -4.99 -8.20
CA GLN A 240 -7.27 -5.21 -7.86
C GLN A 240 -7.13 -6.39 -6.91
N ILE A 241 -6.30 -7.34 -7.29
CA ILE A 241 -5.83 -8.40 -6.40
C ILE A 241 -4.73 -7.80 -5.54
N THR A 242 -4.98 -7.63 -4.23
CA THR A 242 -4.02 -6.98 -3.33
C THR A 242 -2.94 -7.95 -2.89
N HIS A 243 -1.74 -7.41 -2.63
CA HIS A 243 -0.54 -8.14 -2.14
C HIS A 243 -0.41 -9.56 -2.71
N HIS A 244 -0.61 -9.71 -4.04
CA HIS A 244 -0.65 -11.02 -4.68
C HIS A 244 0.61 -11.83 -4.39
N LYS A 245 0.41 -13.04 -3.89
CA LYS A 245 1.47 -13.96 -3.50
C LYS A 245 1.01 -15.41 -3.64
N VAL A 246 1.96 -16.33 -3.56
CA VAL A 246 1.73 -17.76 -3.46
C VAL A 246 2.28 -18.24 -2.12
N ILE A 247 1.41 -18.72 -1.26
CA ILE A 247 1.74 -19.18 0.10
C ILE A 247 1.86 -20.71 0.13
N GLY A 248 2.82 -21.21 0.92
CA GLY A 248 3.07 -22.64 1.13
C GLY A 248 4.00 -23.23 0.08
N VAL A 249 5.01 -23.97 0.54
CA VAL A 249 6.11 -24.49 -0.31
C VAL A 249 5.59 -25.39 -1.43
N GLU A 250 4.54 -26.16 -1.17
CA GLU A 250 3.95 -27.07 -2.15
C GLU A 250 3.21 -26.34 -3.29
N ASN A 251 2.84 -25.07 -3.08
CA ASN A 251 2.10 -24.26 -4.04
C ASN A 251 3.01 -23.36 -4.89
N TRP A 252 4.30 -23.22 -4.53
CA TRP A 252 5.23 -22.34 -5.24
C TRP A 252 5.27 -22.64 -6.73
N GLY A 253 5.32 -21.61 -7.54
CA GLY A 253 5.21 -21.65 -8.99
C GLY A 253 3.79 -21.43 -9.52
N SER A 254 2.76 -21.49 -8.68
CA SER A 254 1.36 -21.27 -9.11
C SER A 254 1.09 -19.83 -9.59
N SER A 255 2.02 -18.89 -9.37
CA SER A 255 1.93 -17.55 -9.97
C SER A 255 1.98 -17.58 -11.50
N VAL A 256 2.50 -18.62 -12.13
CA VAL A 256 2.43 -18.80 -13.59
C VAL A 256 0.97 -18.83 -14.04
N GLU A 257 0.17 -19.66 -13.37
CA GLU A 257 -1.23 -19.86 -13.72
C GLU A 257 -2.13 -18.71 -13.25
N SER A 258 -1.89 -18.17 -12.05
CA SER A 258 -2.68 -17.04 -11.55
C SER A 258 -2.51 -15.79 -12.42
N LEU A 259 -1.30 -15.49 -12.90
CA LEU A 259 -1.05 -14.39 -13.83
C LEU A 259 -1.67 -14.66 -15.21
N ARG A 260 -1.68 -15.93 -15.68
CA ARG A 260 -2.37 -16.30 -16.92
C ARG A 260 -3.88 -16.02 -16.83
N LEU A 261 -4.52 -16.33 -15.71
CA LEU A 261 -5.94 -16.01 -15.47
C LEU A 261 -6.19 -14.49 -15.50
N VAL A 262 -5.30 -13.71 -14.91
CA VAL A 262 -5.36 -12.23 -14.96
C VAL A 262 -5.25 -11.73 -16.41
N ASP A 263 -4.28 -12.24 -17.18
CA ASP A 263 -4.09 -11.83 -18.57
C ASP A 263 -5.29 -12.20 -19.45
N GLU A 264 -5.87 -13.36 -19.25
CA GLU A 264 -7.09 -13.79 -19.96
C GLU A 264 -8.30 -12.92 -19.61
N ALA A 265 -8.47 -12.56 -18.34
CA ALA A 265 -9.52 -11.64 -17.92
C ALA A 265 -9.34 -10.25 -18.57
N ARG A 266 -8.11 -9.73 -18.56
CA ARG A 266 -7.77 -8.46 -19.23
C ARG A 266 -8.01 -8.52 -20.74
N ALA A 267 -7.67 -9.64 -21.38
CA ALA A 267 -7.94 -9.85 -22.82
C ALA A 267 -9.44 -9.87 -23.15
N ARG A 268 -10.29 -10.28 -22.20
CA ARG A 268 -11.76 -10.22 -22.30
C ARG A 268 -12.33 -8.83 -21.98
N GLY A 269 -11.51 -7.88 -21.55
CA GLY A 269 -11.92 -6.51 -21.24
C GLY A 269 -12.21 -6.25 -19.76
N VAL A 270 -11.92 -7.18 -18.86
CA VAL A 270 -12.01 -6.96 -17.41
C VAL A 270 -10.82 -6.11 -16.95
N ASP A 271 -11.06 -5.02 -16.25
CA ASP A 271 -9.99 -4.17 -15.74
C ASP A 271 -9.43 -4.74 -14.43
N VAL A 272 -8.48 -5.68 -14.55
CA VAL A 272 -7.80 -6.35 -13.43
C VAL A 272 -6.38 -5.81 -13.29
N THR A 273 -5.99 -5.45 -12.06
CA THR A 273 -4.61 -5.16 -11.67
C THR A 273 -4.23 -5.95 -10.42
N ILE A 274 -2.96 -5.84 -10.07
CA ILE A 274 -2.34 -6.55 -8.94
C ILE A 274 -1.51 -5.53 -8.18
N ASP A 275 -1.36 -5.66 -6.85
CA ASP A 275 -0.23 -5.10 -6.13
C ASP A 275 0.57 -6.18 -5.41
N GLN A 276 1.80 -5.84 -5.02
CA GLN A 276 2.74 -6.75 -4.41
C GLN A 276 3.74 -6.01 -3.53
N TYR A 277 4.18 -6.63 -2.42
CA TYR A 277 5.39 -6.24 -1.69
C TYR A 277 6.56 -7.18 -2.01
N PRO A 278 7.82 -6.68 -1.98
CA PRO A 278 9.00 -7.39 -2.47
C PRO A 278 9.66 -8.27 -1.40
N TYR A 279 8.89 -9.14 -0.71
CA TYR A 279 9.39 -9.99 0.36
C TYR A 279 8.84 -11.41 0.28
N THR A 280 9.59 -12.37 0.83
CA THR A 280 9.26 -13.80 0.87
C THR A 280 8.52 -14.22 2.15
N ALA A 281 8.04 -13.24 2.91
CA ALA A 281 7.22 -13.47 4.10
C ALA A 281 6.02 -12.54 4.11
N SER A 282 4.95 -12.93 4.78
CA SER A 282 3.77 -12.11 5.05
C SER A 282 3.69 -11.74 6.52
N GLN A 283 2.79 -10.82 6.89
CA GLN A 283 2.52 -10.47 8.28
C GLN A 283 1.03 -10.29 8.49
N THR A 284 0.47 -11.01 9.47
CA THR A 284 -0.93 -10.87 9.89
C THR A 284 -1.13 -11.34 11.33
N GLY A 285 -2.38 -11.35 11.82
CA GLY A 285 -2.71 -11.88 13.14
C GLY A 285 -2.44 -13.38 13.26
N ILE A 286 -2.05 -13.84 14.46
CA ILE A 286 -1.81 -15.27 14.74
C ILE A 286 -3.07 -16.11 14.56
N THR A 287 -4.26 -15.51 14.61
CA THR A 287 -5.53 -16.14 14.29
C THR A 287 -5.62 -16.68 12.87
N ALA A 288 -4.72 -16.24 11.97
CA ALA A 288 -4.59 -16.83 10.63
C ALA A 288 -4.28 -18.33 10.64
N LEU A 289 -3.71 -18.85 11.73
CA LEU A 289 -3.52 -20.28 11.94
C LEU A 289 -4.77 -21.00 12.48
N ILE A 290 -5.78 -20.28 12.97
CA ILE A 290 -7.02 -20.87 13.47
C ILE A 290 -8.03 -21.02 12.33
N PRO A 291 -8.67 -22.18 12.14
CA PRO A 291 -9.67 -22.35 11.10
C PRO A 291 -10.84 -21.36 11.27
N GLN A 292 -11.38 -20.87 10.15
CA GLN A 292 -12.39 -19.81 10.15
C GLN A 292 -13.65 -20.21 10.93
N TRP A 293 -14.12 -21.46 10.77
CA TRP A 293 -15.31 -21.94 11.50
C TRP A 293 -15.15 -21.84 13.03
N ALA A 294 -13.91 -22.02 13.53
CA ALA A 294 -13.64 -21.92 14.96
C ALA A 294 -13.69 -20.48 15.48
N GLN A 295 -13.60 -19.49 14.60
CA GLN A 295 -13.64 -18.06 14.92
C GLN A 295 -15.05 -17.46 14.87
N GLU A 296 -16.06 -18.24 14.43
CA GLU A 296 -17.46 -17.80 14.39
C GLU A 296 -17.94 -17.34 15.79
N GLY A 297 -18.70 -16.23 15.82
CA GLY A 297 -19.18 -15.61 17.05
C GLY A 297 -18.10 -14.83 17.81
N GLY A 298 -16.90 -14.67 17.22
CA GLY A 298 -15.82 -13.84 17.74
C GLY A 298 -14.93 -14.53 18.76
N ARG A 299 -14.08 -13.72 19.42
CA ARG A 299 -12.98 -14.20 20.25
C ARG A 299 -13.39 -15.13 21.39
N ASP A 300 -14.45 -14.78 22.13
CA ASP A 300 -14.86 -15.57 23.30
C ASP A 300 -15.38 -16.94 22.90
N GLN A 301 -16.10 -17.05 21.78
CA GLN A 301 -16.57 -18.31 21.22
C GLN A 301 -15.39 -19.14 20.67
N MET A 302 -14.42 -18.52 20.03
CA MET A 302 -13.19 -19.16 19.57
C MET A 302 -12.44 -19.78 20.76
N ILE A 303 -12.24 -19.05 21.85
CA ILE A 303 -11.59 -19.55 23.07
C ILE A 303 -12.40 -20.73 23.66
N ALA A 304 -13.73 -20.62 23.75
CA ALA A 304 -14.57 -21.69 24.24
C ALA A 304 -14.44 -22.98 23.41
N ARG A 305 -14.34 -22.86 22.07
CA ARG A 305 -14.09 -24.01 21.17
C ARG A 305 -12.67 -24.59 21.34
N ILE A 306 -11.66 -23.74 21.53
CA ILE A 306 -10.29 -24.19 21.84
C ILE A 306 -10.24 -24.97 23.17
N ASP A 307 -11.04 -24.59 24.17
CA ASP A 307 -11.05 -25.28 25.48
C ASP A 307 -12.01 -26.48 25.55
N SER A 308 -12.90 -26.60 24.55
CA SER A 308 -13.84 -27.72 24.49
C SER A 308 -13.18 -29.04 24.12
N GLN A 309 -13.45 -30.12 24.87
CA GLN A 309 -12.99 -31.47 24.54
C GLN A 309 -13.49 -31.97 23.17
N GLU A 310 -14.64 -31.48 22.72
CA GLU A 310 -15.27 -31.87 21.46
C GLU A 310 -14.52 -31.29 20.23
N THR A 311 -14.10 -30.04 20.29
CA THR A 311 -13.57 -29.30 19.13
C THR A 311 -12.06 -29.06 19.15
N ARG A 312 -11.43 -29.08 20.35
CA ARG A 312 -9.99 -28.78 20.51
C ARG A 312 -9.10 -29.56 19.59
N GLN A 313 -9.30 -30.91 19.52
CA GLN A 313 -8.41 -31.76 18.74
C GLN A 313 -8.55 -31.48 17.22
N THR A 314 -9.76 -31.21 16.76
CA THR A 314 -10.00 -30.82 15.35
C THR A 314 -9.31 -29.50 15.03
N ILE A 315 -9.50 -28.47 15.86
CA ILE A 315 -8.81 -27.18 15.69
C ILE A 315 -7.29 -27.35 15.70
N LYS A 316 -6.77 -28.16 16.65
CA LYS A 316 -5.33 -28.42 16.73
C LYS A 316 -4.79 -29.04 15.45
N ASN A 317 -5.48 -30.05 14.91
CA ASN A 317 -5.07 -30.69 13.65
C ASN A 317 -5.01 -29.72 12.49
N GLU A 318 -6.02 -28.84 12.34
CA GLU A 318 -6.05 -27.83 11.29
C GLU A 318 -4.97 -26.75 11.49
N VAL A 319 -4.64 -26.38 12.73
CA VAL A 319 -3.49 -25.50 13.02
C VAL A 319 -2.18 -26.16 12.58
N VAL A 320 -2.00 -27.45 12.87
CA VAL A 320 -0.83 -28.24 12.44
C VAL A 320 -0.74 -28.28 10.90
N GLU A 321 -1.86 -28.50 10.20
CA GLU A 321 -1.90 -28.49 8.73
C GLU A 321 -1.49 -27.13 8.17
N ARG A 322 -1.98 -26.03 8.77
CA ARG A 322 -1.60 -24.66 8.34
C ARG A 322 -0.13 -24.35 8.59
N ILE A 323 0.46 -24.88 9.68
CA ILE A 323 1.90 -24.75 9.91
C ILE A 323 2.70 -25.54 8.86
N LEU A 324 2.23 -26.71 8.46
CA LEU A 324 2.95 -27.60 7.54
C LEU A 324 2.79 -27.20 6.08
N TYR A 325 1.58 -26.85 5.64
CA TYR A 325 1.23 -26.78 4.21
C TYR A 325 0.77 -25.40 3.72
N ASP A 326 0.57 -24.44 4.65
CA ASP A 326 0.11 -23.09 4.35
C ASP A 326 1.10 -22.06 4.94
N ARG A 327 0.64 -21.18 5.78
CA ARG A 327 1.36 -19.99 6.30
C ARG A 327 2.59 -20.34 7.13
N GLY A 328 2.66 -21.50 7.70
CA GLY A 328 3.82 -21.92 8.47
C GLY A 328 5.03 -22.35 7.63
N GLY A 329 4.90 -22.42 6.30
CA GLY A 329 6.03 -22.74 5.41
C GLY A 329 6.73 -24.07 5.71
N GLY A 330 6.05 -25.03 6.38
CA GLY A 330 6.55 -26.36 6.66
C GLY A 330 7.25 -26.55 8.03
N ASP A 331 7.54 -25.47 8.77
CA ASP A 331 8.24 -25.55 10.06
C ASP A 331 7.75 -24.44 11.02
N PRO A 332 7.47 -24.75 12.30
CA PRO A 332 7.17 -23.74 13.33
C PRO A 332 8.21 -22.63 13.46
N LYS A 333 9.45 -22.85 13.02
CA LYS A 333 10.50 -21.83 12.97
C LYS A 333 10.21 -20.70 11.99
N ASN A 334 9.34 -20.92 11.02
CA ASN A 334 8.98 -19.95 10.00
C ASN A 334 7.90 -18.95 10.46
N VAL A 335 7.33 -19.12 11.66
CA VAL A 335 6.30 -18.25 12.24
C VAL A 335 6.89 -17.47 13.41
N PHE A 336 7.14 -16.18 13.22
CA PHE A 336 7.72 -15.28 14.22
C PHE A 336 6.66 -14.36 14.80
N ILE A 337 6.67 -14.18 16.12
CA ILE A 337 5.82 -13.18 16.77
C ILE A 337 6.41 -11.78 16.53
N SER A 338 5.68 -10.97 15.80
CA SER A 338 6.07 -9.59 15.49
C SER A 338 5.73 -8.62 16.63
N ARG A 339 4.51 -8.76 17.16
CA ARG A 339 4.03 -7.91 18.27
C ARG A 339 3.06 -8.72 19.12
N ASN A 340 3.26 -8.61 20.43
CA ASN A 340 2.37 -9.16 21.44
C ASN A 340 2.22 -8.13 22.55
N SER A 341 1.01 -7.60 22.76
CA SER A 341 0.76 -6.52 23.73
C SER A 341 0.62 -7.02 25.16
N TRP A 342 0.25 -8.30 25.37
CA TRP A 342 0.09 -8.86 26.71
C TRP A 342 1.40 -9.49 27.24
N ASP A 343 2.28 -9.95 26.34
CA ASP A 343 3.64 -10.41 26.67
C ASP A 343 4.64 -9.95 25.60
N PRO A 344 5.16 -8.71 25.69
CA PRO A 344 6.13 -8.19 24.72
C PRO A 344 7.41 -9.01 24.57
N SER A 345 7.75 -9.88 25.55
CA SER A 345 8.96 -10.70 25.49
C SER A 345 8.91 -11.80 24.40
N MET A 346 7.74 -12.06 23.83
CA MET A 346 7.56 -12.98 22.70
C MET A 346 7.99 -12.36 21.37
N ALA A 347 8.08 -11.04 21.26
CA ALA A 347 8.45 -10.38 20.00
C ALA A 347 9.84 -10.81 19.53
N GLY A 348 9.95 -11.16 18.24
CA GLY A 348 11.18 -11.69 17.62
C GLY A 348 11.43 -13.18 17.83
N LYS A 349 10.62 -13.88 18.62
CA LYS A 349 10.71 -15.33 18.80
C LYS A 349 9.78 -16.05 17.84
N ASN A 350 10.20 -17.24 17.38
CA ASN A 350 9.35 -18.11 16.58
C ASN A 350 8.60 -19.16 17.44
N LEU A 351 7.63 -19.85 16.84
CA LEU A 351 6.81 -20.83 17.57
C LEU A 351 7.62 -22.04 18.09
N ALA A 352 8.74 -22.40 17.45
CA ALA A 352 9.61 -23.47 17.94
C ALA A 352 10.35 -23.04 19.21
N ASP A 353 10.89 -21.80 19.25
CA ASP A 353 11.55 -21.26 20.44
C ASP A 353 10.58 -21.13 21.61
N LEU A 354 9.37 -20.62 21.36
CA LEU A 354 8.31 -20.51 22.36
C LEU A 354 7.87 -21.89 22.89
N SER A 355 7.86 -22.92 22.02
CA SER A 355 7.59 -24.31 22.47
C SER A 355 8.68 -24.82 23.44
N ILE A 356 9.95 -24.51 23.14
CA ILE A 356 11.07 -24.88 24.01
C ILE A 356 10.99 -24.15 25.36
N GLU A 357 10.70 -22.85 25.35
CA GLU A 357 10.52 -22.04 26.58
C GLU A 357 9.37 -22.58 27.44
N ALA A 358 8.31 -23.09 26.82
CA ALA A 358 7.21 -23.77 27.50
C ALA A 358 7.55 -25.18 27.98
N GLY A 359 8.81 -25.64 27.83
CA GLY A 359 9.26 -26.99 28.25
C GLY A 359 8.84 -28.11 27.31
N MET A 360 8.43 -27.79 26.09
CA MET A 360 7.98 -28.74 25.08
C MET A 360 9.05 -28.95 23.99
N LYS A 361 8.94 -30.05 23.24
CA LYS A 361 9.76 -30.22 22.02
C LYS A 361 9.23 -29.32 20.91
N PRO A 362 10.11 -28.78 20.04
CA PRO A 362 9.68 -28.00 18.90
C PRO A 362 9.08 -28.90 17.81
N SER A 363 7.75 -29.01 17.79
CA SER A 363 6.99 -29.74 16.77
C SER A 363 5.75 -28.93 16.37
N PRO A 364 5.14 -29.19 15.21
CA PRO A 364 3.90 -28.54 14.81
C PRO A 364 2.76 -28.70 15.82
N GLU A 365 2.63 -29.85 16.45
CA GLU A 365 1.59 -30.12 17.46
C GLU A 365 1.80 -29.30 18.75
N ASN A 366 3.04 -29.09 19.16
CA ASN A 366 3.36 -28.28 20.33
C ASN A 366 3.32 -26.80 20.00
N ALA A 367 3.67 -26.41 18.78
CA ALA A 367 3.45 -25.05 18.27
C ALA A 367 1.97 -24.67 18.25
N ALA A 368 1.08 -25.60 17.92
CA ALA A 368 -0.37 -25.39 18.00
C ALA A 368 -0.83 -25.10 19.43
N GLU A 369 -0.26 -25.76 20.46
CA GLU A 369 -0.54 -25.45 21.87
C GLU A 369 -0.06 -24.02 22.22
N VAL A 370 1.12 -23.61 21.74
CA VAL A 370 1.63 -22.23 21.93
C VAL A 370 0.67 -21.21 21.26
N VAL A 371 0.18 -21.51 20.06
CA VAL A 371 -0.81 -20.66 19.37
C VAL A 371 -2.07 -20.50 20.23
N PHE A 372 -2.58 -21.57 20.82
CA PHE A 372 -3.75 -21.51 21.70
C PHE A 372 -3.52 -20.62 22.93
N GLU A 373 -2.36 -20.74 23.56
CA GLU A 373 -2.02 -19.87 24.71
C GLU A 373 -1.89 -18.39 24.29
N ILE A 374 -1.28 -18.13 23.13
CA ILE A 374 -1.21 -16.76 22.58
C ILE A 374 -2.63 -16.20 22.33
N ILE A 375 -3.52 -16.99 21.75
CA ILE A 375 -4.92 -16.58 21.51
C ILE A 375 -5.63 -16.27 22.84
N LYS A 376 -5.50 -17.11 23.85
CA LYS A 376 -6.10 -16.89 25.17
C LYS A 376 -5.57 -15.64 25.86
N GLY A 377 -4.27 -15.37 25.71
CA GLY A 377 -3.62 -14.20 26.28
C GLY A 377 -4.03 -12.86 25.66
N GLY A 378 -4.57 -12.84 24.44
CA GLY A 378 -4.97 -11.60 23.76
C GLY A 378 -4.64 -11.57 22.27
N GLY A 379 -3.99 -12.63 21.76
CA GLY A 379 -3.52 -12.71 20.38
C GLY A 379 -2.16 -12.06 20.17
N ALA A 380 -1.68 -12.11 18.95
CA ALA A 380 -0.41 -11.52 18.50
C ALA A 380 -0.47 -11.22 17.01
N THR A 381 0.41 -10.35 16.53
CA THR A 381 0.76 -10.26 15.10
C THR A 381 1.98 -11.15 14.85
N ALA A 382 2.00 -11.86 13.74
CA ALA A 382 3.09 -12.75 13.39
C ALA A 382 3.56 -12.55 11.93
N VAL A 383 4.84 -12.82 11.69
CA VAL A 383 5.48 -12.90 10.37
C VAL A 383 5.56 -14.37 9.96
N TYR A 384 5.21 -14.65 8.70
CA TYR A 384 5.09 -16.00 8.14
C TYR A 384 6.00 -16.15 6.93
N HIS A 385 7.06 -16.95 7.04
CA HIS A 385 8.01 -17.23 5.95
C HIS A 385 7.51 -18.39 5.08
N ALA A 386 6.64 -18.09 4.13
CA ALA A 386 5.97 -19.11 3.32
C ALA A 386 5.84 -18.75 1.82
N ILE A 387 6.52 -17.68 1.34
CA ILE A 387 6.40 -17.16 -0.03
C ILE A 387 7.67 -17.49 -0.82
N GLY A 388 7.49 -18.04 -2.04
CA GLY A 388 8.60 -18.40 -2.93
C GLY A 388 9.24 -17.19 -3.62
N PRO A 389 10.58 -17.08 -3.65
CA PRO A 389 11.26 -15.95 -4.28
C PRO A 389 11.01 -15.85 -5.79
N ASP A 390 10.87 -16.99 -6.50
CA ASP A 390 10.61 -16.98 -7.95
C ASP A 390 9.21 -16.46 -8.28
N ASP A 391 8.23 -16.67 -7.40
CA ASP A 391 6.88 -16.12 -7.53
C ASP A 391 6.91 -14.60 -7.30
N VAL A 392 7.68 -14.13 -6.31
CA VAL A 392 7.88 -12.68 -6.08
C VAL A 392 8.44 -12.02 -7.34
N ASP A 393 9.49 -12.58 -7.93
CA ASP A 393 10.12 -12.05 -9.15
C ASP A 393 9.15 -12.04 -10.34
N ARG A 394 8.40 -13.12 -10.52
CA ARG A 394 7.47 -13.29 -11.65
C ARG A 394 6.32 -12.28 -11.55
N ILE A 395 5.71 -12.15 -10.38
CA ILE A 395 4.63 -11.20 -10.15
C ILE A 395 5.15 -9.76 -10.33
N MET A 396 6.37 -9.45 -9.85
CA MET A 396 6.97 -8.11 -10.01
C MET A 396 7.19 -7.74 -11.47
N ARG A 397 7.59 -8.69 -12.33
CA ARG A 397 7.75 -8.46 -13.78
C ARG A 397 6.44 -8.23 -14.52
N HIS A 398 5.32 -8.69 -13.98
CA HIS A 398 4.04 -8.60 -14.66
C HIS A 398 3.59 -7.14 -14.83
N PRO A 399 3.18 -6.70 -16.04
CA PRO A 399 2.91 -5.28 -16.33
C PRO A 399 1.72 -4.70 -15.56
N ALA A 400 0.78 -5.53 -15.11
CA ALA A 400 -0.37 -5.10 -14.31
C ALA A 400 -0.06 -4.99 -12.81
N THR A 401 1.15 -5.35 -12.36
CA THR A 401 1.53 -5.31 -10.95
C THR A 401 2.04 -3.93 -10.56
N ALA A 402 1.41 -3.30 -9.57
CA ALA A 402 1.91 -2.15 -8.83
C ALA A 402 2.71 -2.61 -7.59
N ILE A 403 3.42 -1.71 -6.94
CA ILE A 403 4.08 -1.95 -5.66
C ILE A 403 3.24 -1.36 -4.54
N GLY A 404 2.89 -2.19 -3.56
CA GLY A 404 2.26 -1.79 -2.30
C GLY A 404 3.10 -2.27 -1.13
N SER A 405 3.11 -1.56 0.00
CA SER A 405 3.91 -1.98 1.14
C SER A 405 3.21 -3.06 1.98
N ASP A 406 1.90 -3.02 2.05
CA ASP A 406 1.12 -3.78 3.03
C ASP A 406 1.67 -3.55 4.47
N GLY A 407 2.29 -2.38 4.64
CA GLY A 407 3.02 -2.01 5.86
C GLY A 407 2.20 -1.11 6.78
N PRO A 408 2.24 -1.34 8.11
CA PRO A 408 1.76 -0.37 9.08
C PRO A 408 2.75 0.79 9.23
N LEU A 409 2.32 1.89 9.83
CA LEU A 409 3.19 2.81 10.53
C LEU A 409 3.30 2.37 12.00
N GLY A 410 4.48 2.49 12.58
CA GLY A 410 4.71 2.10 13.97
C GLY A 410 5.76 2.97 14.64
N ILE A 411 5.74 2.98 15.96
CA ILE A 411 6.76 3.67 16.76
C ILE A 411 8.08 2.92 16.58
N PHE A 412 9.12 3.67 16.22
CA PHE A 412 10.46 3.11 16.03
C PHE A 412 10.98 2.48 17.33
N GLY A 413 11.45 1.23 17.26
CA GLY A 413 11.95 0.47 18.40
C GLY A 413 10.90 -0.39 19.11
N GLU A 414 9.62 -0.37 18.71
CA GLU A 414 8.59 -1.20 19.32
C GLU A 414 8.33 -2.50 18.54
N GLY A 415 8.41 -3.64 19.24
CA GLY A 415 8.17 -4.97 18.67
C GLY A 415 9.29 -5.43 17.73
N ALA A 416 8.98 -6.43 16.89
CA ALA A 416 9.82 -6.91 15.81
C ALA A 416 8.99 -6.90 14.50
N PRO A 417 8.72 -5.73 13.91
CA PRO A 417 7.86 -5.61 12.74
C PRO A 417 8.48 -6.26 11.51
N HIS A 418 7.63 -6.61 10.55
CA HIS A 418 8.10 -7.01 9.23
C HIS A 418 8.90 -5.86 8.57
N PRO A 419 10.07 -6.12 7.93
CA PRO A 419 10.90 -5.08 7.31
C PRO A 419 10.18 -4.26 6.23
N ARG A 420 9.06 -4.76 5.67
CA ARG A 420 8.25 -4.02 4.69
C ARG A 420 7.74 -2.65 5.20
N GLN A 421 7.63 -2.48 6.52
CA GLN A 421 7.28 -1.20 7.15
C GLN A 421 8.29 -0.10 6.84
N TYR A 422 9.57 -0.46 6.67
CA TYR A 422 10.67 0.48 6.52
C TYR A 422 11.33 0.47 5.15
N GLY A 423 11.12 -0.59 4.34
CA GLY A 423 12.00 -0.84 3.20
C GLY A 423 11.35 -1.16 1.86
N THR A 424 10.05 -1.40 1.75
CA THR A 424 9.39 -1.91 0.54
C THR A 424 9.81 -1.21 -0.75
N PHE A 425 9.65 0.10 -0.83
CA PHE A 425 9.92 0.86 -2.06
C PHE A 425 11.43 1.01 -2.33
N ALA A 426 12.21 1.25 -1.27
CA ALA A 426 13.66 1.30 -1.36
C ALA A 426 14.27 -0.05 -1.77
N ARG A 427 13.68 -1.18 -1.29
CA ARG A 427 14.08 -2.54 -1.68
C ARG A 427 13.84 -2.80 -3.17
N VAL A 428 12.72 -2.31 -3.72
CA VAL A 428 12.48 -2.42 -5.17
C VAL A 428 13.59 -1.71 -5.93
N LEU A 429 13.93 -0.47 -5.57
CA LEU A 429 14.95 0.33 -6.25
C LEU A 429 16.38 -0.23 -6.07
N GLY A 430 16.75 -0.60 -4.84
CA GLY A 430 18.09 -1.11 -4.54
C GLY A 430 18.25 -2.57 -4.94
N HIS A 431 17.49 -3.46 -4.34
CA HIS A 431 17.69 -4.89 -4.49
C HIS A 431 17.16 -5.43 -5.83
N TYR A 432 15.92 -5.12 -6.21
CA TYR A 432 15.31 -5.72 -7.42
C TYR A 432 15.73 -5.02 -8.71
N VAL A 433 15.95 -3.71 -8.70
CA VAL A 433 16.44 -2.96 -9.87
C VAL A 433 17.94 -3.03 -9.97
N ARG A 434 18.67 -2.38 -9.02
CA ARG A 434 20.11 -2.19 -9.12
C ARG A 434 20.91 -3.49 -9.00
N GLU A 435 20.62 -4.32 -7.98
CA GLU A 435 21.45 -5.50 -7.70
C GLU A 435 21.04 -6.71 -8.56
N ARG A 436 19.74 -6.93 -8.77
CA ARG A 436 19.24 -8.13 -9.44
C ARG A 436 18.77 -7.92 -10.88
N GLY A 437 18.46 -6.69 -11.30
CA GLY A 437 17.97 -6.39 -12.64
C GLY A 437 16.64 -7.10 -12.97
N VAL A 438 15.75 -7.27 -11.99
CA VAL A 438 14.45 -7.93 -12.18
C VAL A 438 13.53 -7.09 -13.06
N ILE A 439 13.52 -5.77 -12.83
CA ILE A 439 12.84 -4.75 -13.64
C ILE A 439 13.78 -3.55 -13.84
N THR A 440 13.49 -2.69 -14.81
CA THR A 440 14.25 -1.44 -15.01
C THR A 440 13.87 -0.38 -14.00
N LEU A 441 14.68 0.66 -13.84
CA LEU A 441 14.43 1.76 -12.93
C LEU A 441 13.16 2.55 -13.34
N GLU A 442 13.00 2.79 -14.64
CA GLU A 442 11.83 3.47 -15.20
C GLU A 442 10.53 2.68 -14.94
N GLU A 443 10.59 1.34 -15.11
CA GLU A 443 9.44 0.48 -14.82
C GLU A 443 9.13 0.44 -13.33
N ALA A 444 10.14 0.42 -12.45
CA ALA A 444 9.94 0.48 -11.01
C ALA A 444 9.24 1.79 -10.60
N VAL A 445 9.73 2.94 -11.08
CA VAL A 445 9.11 4.24 -10.81
C VAL A 445 7.65 4.26 -11.32
N ARG A 446 7.39 3.75 -12.53
CA ARG A 446 6.03 3.65 -13.08
C ARG A 446 5.10 2.82 -12.17
N LYS A 447 5.55 1.65 -11.72
CA LYS A 447 4.79 0.74 -10.85
C LYS A 447 4.51 1.34 -9.46
N MET A 448 5.41 2.18 -8.96
CA MET A 448 5.33 2.82 -7.66
C MET A 448 4.61 4.19 -7.70
N SER A 449 4.29 4.72 -8.88
CA SER A 449 3.69 6.06 -9.01
C SER A 449 2.47 6.08 -9.94
N SER A 450 2.66 6.24 -11.24
CA SER A 450 1.55 6.46 -12.20
C SER A 450 0.60 5.27 -12.31
N GLN A 451 1.08 4.04 -12.14
CA GLN A 451 0.24 2.85 -12.16
C GLN A 451 -0.73 2.84 -10.98
N SER A 452 -0.21 3.12 -9.77
CA SER A 452 -1.03 3.25 -8.56
C SER A 452 -2.00 4.43 -8.69
N ALA A 453 -1.53 5.62 -9.12
CA ALA A 453 -2.39 6.79 -9.33
C ALA A 453 -3.57 6.48 -10.26
N ARG A 454 -3.29 5.85 -11.40
CA ARG A 454 -4.32 5.47 -12.38
C ARG A 454 -5.31 4.47 -11.81
N ARG A 455 -4.82 3.46 -11.07
CA ARG A 455 -5.69 2.44 -10.45
C ARG A 455 -6.62 3.07 -9.41
N LEU A 456 -6.10 3.96 -8.58
CA LEU A 456 -6.85 4.62 -7.51
C LEU A 456 -7.71 5.79 -8.00
N GLY A 457 -7.64 6.15 -9.30
CA GLY A 457 -8.37 7.31 -9.84
C GLY A 457 -7.84 8.66 -9.36
N ILE A 458 -6.62 8.70 -8.82
CA ILE A 458 -5.98 9.93 -8.32
C ILE A 458 -5.58 10.80 -9.53
N GLN A 459 -6.08 12.04 -9.56
CA GLN A 459 -5.84 12.97 -10.65
C GLN A 459 -4.61 13.85 -10.38
N ASP A 460 -3.92 14.25 -11.45
CA ASP A 460 -2.80 15.19 -11.43
C ASP A 460 -1.63 14.80 -10.49
N ARG A 461 -1.42 13.49 -10.22
CA ARG A 461 -0.33 12.95 -9.40
C ARG A 461 0.27 11.68 -10.03
N GLY A 462 1.42 11.25 -9.55
CA GLY A 462 2.10 10.04 -10.01
C GLY A 462 2.87 10.18 -11.32
N ILE A 463 2.87 11.36 -11.93
CA ILE A 463 3.65 11.72 -13.11
C ILE A 463 4.25 13.10 -12.89
N LEU A 464 5.52 13.31 -13.30
CA LEU A 464 6.09 14.64 -13.40
C LEU A 464 5.63 15.28 -14.71
N SER A 465 4.70 16.21 -14.59
CA SER A 465 4.14 16.99 -15.72
C SER A 465 3.79 18.40 -15.29
N GLU A 466 3.88 19.36 -16.21
CA GLU A 466 3.45 20.73 -15.94
C GLU A 466 1.96 20.74 -15.52
N ASN A 467 1.62 21.52 -14.51
CA ASN A 467 0.32 21.62 -13.84
C ASN A 467 -0.07 20.44 -12.92
N TYR A 468 0.75 19.41 -12.78
CA TYR A 468 0.55 18.35 -11.80
C TYR A 468 1.02 18.78 -10.40
N PHE A 469 0.47 18.17 -9.36
CA PHE A 469 0.93 18.41 -7.99
C PHE A 469 2.40 18.02 -7.85
N ALA A 470 3.14 18.85 -7.14
CA ALA A 470 4.56 18.64 -6.90
C ALA A 470 4.79 17.69 -5.71
N ASP A 471 4.38 16.43 -5.89
CA ASP A 471 4.84 15.31 -5.09
C ASP A 471 6.06 14.72 -5.79
N VAL A 472 7.23 14.88 -5.19
CA VAL A 472 8.52 14.56 -5.85
C VAL A 472 9.40 13.79 -4.90
N ALA A 473 10.02 12.71 -5.39
CA ALA A 473 11.07 11.96 -4.70
C ALA A 473 12.40 12.12 -5.43
N ILE A 474 13.45 12.53 -4.71
CA ILE A 474 14.81 12.74 -5.24
C ILE A 474 15.75 11.81 -4.48
N PHE A 475 16.38 10.89 -5.21
CA PHE A 475 17.21 9.87 -4.60
C PHE A 475 18.49 9.57 -5.40
N ASP A 476 19.47 9.05 -4.70
CA ASP A 476 20.69 8.51 -5.30
C ASP A 476 20.44 7.05 -5.71
N ALA A 477 20.44 6.78 -7.02
CA ALA A 477 20.18 5.44 -7.54
C ALA A 477 21.28 4.42 -7.19
N ASP A 478 22.48 4.88 -6.88
CA ASP A 478 23.60 4.02 -6.49
C ASP A 478 23.58 3.70 -4.97
N GLU A 479 22.90 4.53 -4.16
CA GLU A 479 22.83 4.37 -2.71
C GLU A 479 21.49 3.83 -2.20
N ILE A 480 20.38 4.12 -2.90
CA ILE A 480 19.03 3.78 -2.43
C ILE A 480 18.90 2.27 -2.14
N ILE A 481 18.54 1.93 -0.90
CA ILE A 481 18.30 0.54 -0.48
C ILE A 481 17.58 0.50 0.87
N ASP A 482 16.84 -0.59 1.13
CA ASP A 482 16.36 -0.96 2.45
C ASP A 482 17.53 -1.42 3.35
N LYS A 483 17.40 -1.14 4.65
CA LYS A 483 18.33 -1.62 5.68
C LYS A 483 17.67 -2.57 6.65
N ALA A 484 16.34 -2.48 6.79
CA ALA A 484 15.57 -3.34 7.66
C ALA A 484 15.65 -4.80 7.23
N THR A 485 15.92 -5.69 8.17
CA THR A 485 15.87 -7.16 8.01
C THR A 485 14.85 -7.76 8.96
N PHE A 486 14.58 -9.05 8.86
CA PHE A 486 13.69 -9.72 9.81
C PHE A 486 14.30 -9.83 11.21
N GLU A 487 15.64 -9.87 11.31
CA GLU A 487 16.39 -9.94 12.56
C GLU A 487 16.60 -8.55 13.19
N ASP A 488 16.76 -7.52 12.36
CA ASP A 488 16.94 -6.13 12.78
C ASP A 488 16.03 -5.19 11.95
N PRO A 489 14.72 -5.17 12.27
CA PRO A 489 13.74 -4.49 11.45
C PRO A 489 13.69 -2.97 11.64
N HIS A 490 14.22 -2.43 12.74
CA HIS A 490 14.14 -1.00 13.06
C HIS A 490 15.26 -0.21 12.41
N GLN A 491 15.27 -0.19 11.06
CA GLN A 491 16.22 0.57 10.26
C GLN A 491 15.48 1.28 9.12
N TYR A 492 15.65 2.60 9.04
CA TYR A 492 15.15 3.36 7.90
C TYR A 492 15.94 3.05 6.62
N ALA A 493 15.27 3.17 5.48
CA ALA A 493 15.94 3.14 4.17
C ALA A 493 16.95 4.28 4.04
N VAL A 494 17.96 4.09 3.21
CA VAL A 494 18.99 5.10 2.89
C VAL A 494 18.95 5.44 1.41
N GLY A 495 19.59 6.57 1.02
CA GLY A 495 19.70 7.01 -0.38
C GLY A 495 18.60 7.98 -0.82
N MET A 496 17.50 8.13 -0.08
CA MET A 496 16.53 9.20 -0.32
C MET A 496 17.11 10.54 0.15
N LYS A 497 17.24 11.50 -0.76
CA LYS A 497 17.86 12.81 -0.47
C LYS A 497 16.81 13.87 -0.15
N PHE A 498 15.80 14.02 -1.00
CA PHE A 498 14.70 14.97 -0.78
C PHE A 498 13.36 14.32 -1.12
N VAL A 499 12.33 14.71 -0.39
CA VAL A 499 10.93 14.40 -0.71
C VAL A 499 10.12 15.67 -0.58
N LEU A 500 9.33 15.95 -1.61
CA LEU A 500 8.35 17.02 -1.61
C LEU A 500 6.94 16.43 -1.61
N VAL A 501 6.06 16.98 -0.78
CA VAL A 501 4.63 16.68 -0.77
C VAL A 501 3.89 18.01 -0.98
N ASN A 502 3.00 18.06 -1.97
CA ASN A 502 2.26 19.28 -2.31
C ASN A 502 3.19 20.50 -2.40
N GLY A 503 4.32 20.40 -3.09
CA GLY A 503 5.29 21.48 -3.31
C GLY A 503 6.16 21.85 -2.09
N LYS A 504 5.98 21.20 -0.94
CA LYS A 504 6.74 21.55 0.28
C LYS A 504 7.77 20.44 0.58
N VAL A 505 9.00 20.84 0.85
CA VAL A 505 10.09 19.91 1.22
C VAL A 505 9.79 19.31 2.59
N VAL A 506 9.51 18.01 2.65
CA VAL A 506 9.24 17.25 3.87
C VAL A 506 10.43 16.40 4.32
N VAL A 507 11.28 15.99 3.38
CA VAL A 507 12.57 15.34 3.66
C VAL A 507 13.68 16.13 2.97
N GLU A 508 14.73 16.41 3.72
CA GLU A 508 15.94 17.07 3.25
C GLU A 508 17.17 16.33 3.76
N ASN A 509 18.07 15.91 2.84
CA ASN A 509 19.27 15.13 3.17
C ASN A 509 18.98 13.90 4.06
N GLY A 510 17.89 13.18 3.75
CA GLY A 510 17.46 11.98 4.48
C GLY A 510 16.88 12.25 5.87
N LYS A 511 16.48 13.49 6.18
CA LYS A 511 15.89 13.86 7.47
C LYS A 511 14.56 14.59 7.27
N HIS A 512 13.59 14.26 8.12
CA HIS A 512 12.28 14.92 8.10
C HIS A 512 12.40 16.38 8.58
N SER A 513 11.75 17.31 7.83
CA SER A 513 11.81 18.75 8.09
C SER A 513 10.84 19.26 9.16
N GLY A 514 9.94 18.42 9.67
CA GLY A 514 8.85 18.78 10.57
C GLY A 514 7.58 19.28 9.88
N ARG A 515 7.59 19.49 8.55
CA ARG A 515 6.41 19.96 7.79
C ARG A 515 5.42 18.82 7.54
N ARG A 516 4.13 19.15 7.60
CA ARG A 516 3.02 18.21 7.42
C ARG A 516 1.99 18.76 6.42
N PRO A 517 2.33 18.81 5.13
CA PRO A 517 1.49 19.39 4.09
C PRO A 517 0.51 18.38 3.46
N GLY A 518 0.39 17.18 4.01
CA GLY A 518 -0.46 16.11 3.47
C GLY A 518 -1.92 16.53 3.36
N LYS A 519 -2.60 16.00 2.35
CA LYS A 519 -4.00 16.29 2.02
C LYS A 519 -4.80 15.01 1.92
N ILE A 520 -6.11 15.12 2.15
CA ILE A 520 -7.06 14.07 1.80
C ILE A 520 -7.22 14.04 0.27
N LEU A 521 -7.08 12.85 -0.30
CA LEU A 521 -7.37 12.58 -1.70
C LEU A 521 -8.70 11.84 -1.76
N TYR A 522 -9.76 12.61 -2.02
CA TYR A 522 -11.11 12.07 -2.07
C TYR A 522 -11.34 11.19 -3.29
N GLY A 523 -12.09 10.12 -3.11
CA GLY A 523 -12.53 9.22 -4.17
C GLY A 523 -13.58 9.85 -5.11
N PRO A 524 -13.90 9.15 -6.21
CA PRO A 524 -14.67 9.71 -7.32
C PRO A 524 -16.14 10.00 -6.98
N GLY A 525 -16.66 9.44 -5.88
CA GLY A 525 -18.04 9.68 -5.42
C GLY A 525 -18.22 10.87 -4.49
N TYR A 526 -17.14 11.59 -4.15
CA TYR A 526 -17.18 12.68 -3.17
C TYR A 526 -18.11 13.81 -3.60
N THR A 527 -19.05 14.17 -2.73
CA THR A 527 -20.09 15.19 -3.03
C THR A 527 -19.75 16.58 -2.49
N GLY A 528 -18.73 16.70 -1.65
CA GLY A 528 -18.34 17.99 -1.05
C GLY A 528 -19.31 18.51 0.01
N GLN A 529 -20.15 17.64 0.59
CA GLN A 529 -21.13 18.00 1.62
C GLN A 529 -20.58 17.76 3.02
#